data_8b1eeb9c4de5f02f3a6758dbf5089cb2
#
_entry.id   8b1eeb9c4de5f02f3a6758dbf5089cb2
#
_cell.length_a   1.000
_cell.length_b   1.000
_cell.length_c   1.000
_cell.angle_alpha   90.00
_cell.angle_beta   90.00
_cell.angle_gamma   90.00
#
_symmetry.space_group_name_H-M   'P 1'
#
loop_
_entity.id
_entity.type
_entity.pdbx_description
1 polymer ?
#
loop_
_entity_poly.entity_id
_entity_poly.type
_entity_poly.pdbx_seq_one_letter_code
_entity_poly.pdbx_strand_id
1 'polypeptide(L)'
;MMSADPHKQGIARTFGRAAADYDRHAAFQRASGDELAAFLGPQQGKSLLDAGCGTGWFSRVWQRAGNRVIALDLSPVMLAEARRRESASAYLVGDIEQLPLADSSLDICFSNLAVQWCDNLPGALAELYRVTRPGGVIAFSSLAEGSLAELTRAWRQVDAAVHVNRFMSACAIAQALQPYRHRLRAVPHRLYYPRLVPLLQDIKGVGAGYLRDGRPLGLTGSQRIQRLEAVWERHAAGLPLTYQLIYGLIYRD
;
A
#
# COMPACT_ATOMS: atom_id res chain seq x y z
N MET A 1 -13.48 15.21 4.79
CA MET A 1 -13.03 15.72 6.11
C MET A 1 -11.82 14.90 6.49
N MET A 2 -10.68 15.53 6.84
CA MET A 2 -9.49 14.76 7.28
C MET A 2 -9.83 14.04 8.59
N SER A 3 -9.39 12.79 8.72
CA SER A 3 -9.54 12.03 9.96
C SER A 3 -8.97 12.81 11.15
N ALA A 4 -9.71 12.85 12.27
CA ALA A 4 -9.25 13.44 13.52
C ALA A 4 -8.15 12.58 14.21
N ASP A 5 -7.94 11.34 13.76
CA ASP A 5 -6.96 10.41 14.30
C ASP A 5 -5.53 10.87 14.01
N PRO A 6 -4.69 11.12 15.05
CA PRO A 6 -3.31 11.52 14.90
C PRO A 6 -2.46 10.51 14.11
N HIS A 7 -2.79 9.21 14.19
CA HIS A 7 -2.11 8.15 13.47
C HIS A 7 -2.35 8.29 11.96
N LYS A 8 -3.60 8.40 11.53
CA LYS A 8 -3.99 8.63 10.13
C LYS A 8 -3.39 9.92 9.57
N GLN A 9 -3.34 10.99 10.38
CA GLN A 9 -2.67 12.23 10.00
C GLN A 9 -1.15 12.04 9.83
N GLY A 10 -0.52 11.19 10.65
CA GLY A 10 0.89 10.84 10.53
C GLY A 10 1.19 10.11 9.22
N ILE A 11 0.35 9.14 8.85
CA ILE A 11 0.41 8.43 7.58
C ILE A 11 0.29 9.44 6.42
N ALA A 12 -0.80 10.22 6.40
CA ALA A 12 -1.07 11.20 5.34
C ALA A 12 0.09 12.19 5.13
N ARG A 13 0.68 12.70 6.22
CA ARG A 13 1.84 13.60 6.16
C ARG A 13 3.08 12.92 5.61
N THR A 14 3.33 11.66 5.99
CA THR A 14 4.55 10.95 5.56
C THR A 14 4.49 10.61 4.07
N PHE A 15 3.36 10.13 3.58
CA PHE A 15 3.14 9.92 2.15
C PHE A 15 3.14 11.26 1.39
N GLY A 16 2.50 12.30 1.93
CA GLY A 16 2.50 13.63 1.32
C GLY A 16 3.90 14.22 1.10
N ARG A 17 4.85 13.98 2.03
CA ARG A 17 6.25 14.40 1.86
C ARG A 17 6.97 13.66 0.74
N ALA A 18 6.57 12.44 0.44
CA ALA A 18 7.15 11.63 -0.62
C ALA A 18 6.53 11.91 -2.00
N ALA A 19 5.38 12.58 -2.09
CA ALA A 19 4.54 12.65 -3.29
C ALA A 19 5.28 13.12 -4.55
N ALA A 20 6.18 14.11 -4.44
CA ALA A 20 6.92 14.65 -5.59
C ALA A 20 7.86 13.64 -6.25
N ASP A 21 8.51 12.80 -5.46
CA ASP A 21 9.50 11.82 -5.92
C ASP A 21 9.00 10.36 -5.84
N TYR A 22 7.77 10.15 -5.38
CA TYR A 22 7.17 8.84 -5.11
C TYR A 22 7.36 7.86 -6.27
N ASP A 23 7.03 8.28 -7.48
CA ASP A 23 7.07 7.38 -8.65
C ASP A 23 8.48 6.94 -9.05
N ARG A 24 9.52 7.67 -8.65
CA ARG A 24 10.92 7.25 -8.88
C ARG A 24 11.28 6.00 -8.06
N HIS A 25 10.65 5.85 -6.90
CA HIS A 25 10.91 4.77 -5.94
C HIS A 25 9.80 3.70 -5.92
N ALA A 26 8.71 3.89 -6.67
CA ALA A 26 7.51 3.04 -6.62
C ALA A 26 7.55 1.85 -7.59
N ALA A 27 8.73 1.35 -7.99
CA ALA A 27 8.83 0.21 -8.90
C ALA A 27 8.15 -1.04 -8.34
N PHE A 28 8.36 -1.33 -7.06
CA PHE A 28 7.70 -2.44 -6.35
C PHE A 28 6.18 -2.26 -6.30
N GLN A 29 5.68 -1.06 -5.98
CA GLN A 29 4.24 -0.76 -5.93
C GLN A 29 3.59 -0.92 -7.31
N ARG A 30 4.28 -0.55 -8.37
CA ARG A 30 3.79 -0.79 -9.74
C ARG A 30 3.73 -2.28 -10.06
N ALA A 31 4.80 -3.02 -9.80
CA ALA A 31 4.82 -4.46 -10.03
C ALA A 31 3.71 -5.18 -9.27
N SER A 32 3.49 -4.81 -7.99
CA SER A 32 2.38 -5.35 -7.18
C SER A 32 1.01 -5.00 -7.78
N GLY A 33 0.82 -3.77 -8.21
CA GLY A 33 -0.46 -3.36 -8.79
C GLY A 33 -0.73 -3.97 -10.17
N ASP A 34 0.31 -4.19 -10.98
CA ASP A 34 0.19 -4.89 -12.27
C ASP A 34 -0.24 -6.36 -12.04
N GLU A 35 0.34 -7.04 -11.04
CA GLU A 35 -0.10 -8.39 -10.65
C GLU A 35 -1.54 -8.42 -10.10
N LEU A 36 -1.93 -7.41 -9.31
CA LEU A 36 -3.30 -7.28 -8.82
C LEU A 36 -4.27 -7.04 -9.98
N ALA A 37 -3.92 -6.17 -10.92
CA ALA A 37 -4.73 -5.90 -12.11
C ALA A 37 -4.87 -7.15 -12.99
N ALA A 38 -3.79 -7.91 -13.17
CA ALA A 38 -3.83 -9.20 -13.90
C ALA A 38 -4.69 -10.23 -13.16
N PHE A 39 -4.67 -10.26 -11.81
CA PHE A 39 -5.51 -11.16 -11.02
C PHE A 39 -7.00 -10.79 -11.09
N LEU A 40 -7.32 -9.50 -11.16
CA LEU A 40 -8.68 -8.98 -11.38
C LEU A 40 -9.18 -9.29 -12.82
N GLY A 41 -8.29 -9.22 -13.78
CA GLY A 41 -8.61 -9.33 -15.21
C GLY A 41 -9.05 -8.01 -15.86
N PRO A 42 -9.22 -8.01 -17.18
CA PRO A 42 -9.58 -6.82 -17.94
C PRO A 42 -10.91 -6.21 -17.49
N GLN A 43 -10.95 -4.89 -17.32
CA GLN A 43 -12.16 -4.14 -16.94
C GLN A 43 -12.31 -2.92 -17.84
N GLN A 44 -13.50 -2.71 -18.39
CA GLN A 44 -13.83 -1.57 -19.25
C GLN A 44 -15.27 -1.11 -19.03
N GLY A 45 -15.51 0.19 -19.16
CA GLY A 45 -16.85 0.78 -19.04
C GLY A 45 -17.42 0.74 -17.61
N LYS A 46 -16.59 0.60 -16.59
CA LYS A 46 -16.97 0.43 -15.19
C LYS A 46 -16.80 1.72 -14.41
N SER A 47 -17.60 1.86 -13.35
CA SER A 47 -17.36 2.83 -12.27
C SER A 47 -16.40 2.21 -11.27
N LEU A 48 -15.20 2.78 -11.11
CA LEU A 48 -14.11 2.21 -10.34
C LEU A 48 -13.62 3.19 -9.27
N LEU A 49 -13.45 2.71 -8.05
CA LEU A 49 -12.70 3.38 -6.98
C LEU A 49 -11.26 2.87 -6.97
N ASP A 50 -10.29 3.78 -7.04
CA ASP A 50 -8.89 3.51 -6.68
C ASP A 50 -8.67 4.01 -5.25
N ALA A 51 -8.74 3.07 -4.30
CA ALA A 51 -8.71 3.34 -2.86
C ALA A 51 -7.26 3.30 -2.33
N GLY A 52 -6.73 4.45 -1.92
CA GLY A 52 -5.32 4.66 -1.63
C GLY A 52 -4.53 4.85 -2.93
N CYS A 53 -5.02 5.73 -3.80
CA CYS A 53 -4.51 5.92 -5.16
C CYS A 53 -3.08 6.49 -5.23
N GLY A 54 -2.56 7.08 -4.15
CA GLY A 54 -1.29 7.78 -4.13
C GLY A 54 -1.22 8.88 -5.19
N THR A 55 -0.19 8.84 -6.04
CA THR A 55 0.02 9.77 -7.16
C THR A 55 -0.86 9.48 -8.38
N GLY A 56 -1.81 8.54 -8.27
CA GLY A 56 -2.78 8.22 -9.32
C GLY A 56 -2.24 7.33 -10.45
N TRP A 57 -1.19 6.56 -10.22
CA TRP A 57 -0.63 5.67 -11.26
C TRP A 57 -1.68 4.68 -11.79
N PHE A 58 -2.32 3.90 -10.90
CA PHE A 58 -3.34 2.93 -11.32
C PHE A 58 -4.66 3.58 -11.67
N SER A 59 -5.04 4.69 -11.05
CA SER A 59 -6.18 5.51 -11.49
C SER A 59 -6.08 5.81 -12.98
N ARG A 60 -4.91 6.27 -13.45
CA ARG A 60 -4.67 6.56 -14.86
C ARG A 60 -4.68 5.32 -15.75
N VAL A 61 -4.14 4.18 -15.27
CA VAL A 61 -4.20 2.90 -16.00
C VAL A 61 -5.65 2.51 -16.24
N TRP A 62 -6.48 2.53 -15.20
CA TRP A 62 -7.90 2.19 -15.29
C TRP A 62 -8.71 3.19 -16.12
N GLN A 63 -8.41 4.49 -16.02
CA GLN A 63 -9.06 5.51 -16.83
C GLN A 63 -8.75 5.31 -18.33
N ARG A 64 -7.50 5.02 -18.68
CA ARG A 64 -7.10 4.72 -20.06
C ARG A 64 -7.71 3.44 -20.61
N ALA A 65 -8.04 2.48 -19.74
CA ALA A 65 -8.80 1.29 -20.09
C ALA A 65 -10.30 1.57 -20.31
N GLY A 66 -10.76 2.83 -20.26
CA GLY A 66 -12.12 3.24 -20.54
C GLY A 66 -13.07 3.19 -19.34
N ASN A 67 -12.54 3.17 -18.10
CA ASN A 67 -13.34 3.21 -16.88
C ASN A 67 -13.53 4.64 -16.37
N ARG A 68 -14.63 4.87 -15.66
CA ARG A 68 -14.84 6.09 -14.87
C ARG A 68 -14.23 5.91 -13.50
N VAL A 69 -13.11 6.59 -13.22
CA VAL A 69 -12.31 6.38 -12.02
C VAL A 69 -12.54 7.49 -10.99
N ILE A 70 -12.77 7.09 -9.76
CA ILE A 70 -12.69 7.95 -8.56
C ILE A 70 -11.39 7.59 -7.85
N ALA A 71 -10.49 8.56 -7.72
CA ALA A 71 -9.24 8.43 -6.98
C ALA A 71 -9.46 8.89 -5.53
N LEU A 72 -9.21 8.02 -4.55
CA LEU A 72 -9.31 8.34 -3.13
C LEU A 72 -7.97 8.10 -2.45
N ASP A 73 -7.55 9.07 -1.65
CA ASP A 73 -6.37 8.94 -0.79
C ASP A 73 -6.56 9.71 0.52
N LEU A 74 -5.91 9.24 1.57
CA LEU A 74 -5.89 9.91 2.87
C LEU A 74 -5.07 11.20 2.83
N SER A 75 -4.06 11.28 1.94
CA SER A 75 -3.16 12.41 1.78
C SER A 75 -3.66 13.41 0.72
N PRO A 76 -4.04 14.64 1.10
CA PRO A 76 -4.38 15.67 0.13
C PRO A 76 -3.24 16.02 -0.85
N VAL A 77 -1.98 15.84 -0.40
CA VAL A 77 -0.79 16.11 -1.22
C VAL A 77 -0.63 15.05 -2.31
N MET A 78 -0.87 13.77 -2.00
CA MET A 78 -0.92 12.70 -2.99
C MET A 78 -2.00 12.96 -4.05
N LEU A 79 -3.20 13.34 -3.60
CA LEU A 79 -4.30 13.67 -4.51
C LEU A 79 -4.03 14.91 -5.36
N ALA A 80 -3.33 15.90 -4.83
CA ALA A 80 -2.92 17.07 -5.63
C ALA A 80 -2.00 16.63 -6.78
N GLU A 81 -1.06 15.70 -6.52
CA GLU A 81 -0.20 15.15 -7.55
C GLU A 81 -0.99 14.30 -8.56
N ALA A 82 -1.91 13.44 -8.09
CA ALA A 82 -2.80 12.66 -8.94
C ALA A 82 -3.65 13.57 -9.85
N ARG A 83 -4.18 14.66 -9.31
CA ARG A 83 -4.97 15.65 -10.05
C ARG A 83 -4.14 16.39 -11.09
N ARG A 84 -2.92 16.79 -10.73
CA ARG A 84 -1.99 17.45 -11.67
C ARG A 84 -1.69 16.58 -12.90
N ARG A 85 -1.76 15.26 -12.73
CA ARG A 85 -1.57 14.25 -13.79
C ARG A 85 -2.86 13.86 -14.51
N GLU A 86 -3.99 14.45 -14.16
CA GLU A 86 -5.30 14.13 -14.73
C GLU A 86 -5.60 12.63 -14.71
N SER A 87 -5.30 11.97 -13.58
CA SER A 87 -5.27 10.52 -13.47
C SER A 87 -6.64 9.87 -13.28
N ALA A 88 -7.68 10.64 -12.97
CA ALA A 88 -9.02 10.13 -12.66
C ALA A 88 -10.12 11.14 -13.01
N SER A 89 -11.37 10.66 -13.06
CA SER A 89 -12.56 11.49 -13.30
C SER A 89 -12.98 12.33 -12.09
N ALA A 90 -12.63 11.87 -10.87
CA ALA A 90 -12.90 12.56 -9.61
C ALA A 90 -11.82 12.24 -8.58
N TYR A 91 -11.65 13.13 -7.58
CA TYR A 91 -10.62 13.02 -6.54
C TYR A 91 -11.23 13.32 -5.18
N LEU A 92 -11.11 12.39 -4.24
CA LEU A 92 -11.67 12.46 -2.90
C LEU A 92 -10.60 12.28 -1.83
N VAL A 93 -10.49 13.24 -0.90
CA VAL A 93 -9.74 13.01 0.34
C VAL A 93 -10.62 12.18 1.25
N GLY A 94 -10.17 11.00 1.65
CA GLY A 94 -10.96 10.09 2.47
C GLY A 94 -10.17 8.93 3.06
N ASP A 95 -10.77 8.30 4.04
CA ASP A 95 -10.29 7.09 4.68
C ASP A 95 -11.01 5.87 4.10
N ILE A 96 -10.26 4.80 3.80
CA ILE A 96 -10.84 3.52 3.33
C ILE A 96 -11.78 2.92 4.39
N GLU A 97 -11.51 3.18 5.67
CA GLU A 97 -12.32 2.69 6.79
C GLU A 97 -13.62 3.48 6.99
N GLN A 98 -13.80 4.60 6.26
CA GLN A 98 -15.02 5.41 6.28
C GLN A 98 -15.18 6.13 4.93
N LEU A 99 -15.64 5.39 3.92
CA LEU A 99 -15.74 5.90 2.56
C LEU A 99 -16.87 6.92 2.40
N PRO A 100 -16.60 8.14 1.90
CA PRO A 100 -17.61 9.16 1.65
C PRO A 100 -18.37 8.90 0.33
N LEU A 101 -18.84 7.67 0.15
CA LEU A 101 -19.51 7.17 -1.05
C LEU A 101 -20.80 6.45 -0.67
N ALA A 102 -21.79 6.54 -1.53
CA ALA A 102 -23.08 5.86 -1.34
C ALA A 102 -22.93 4.34 -1.46
N ASP A 103 -23.84 3.61 -0.81
CA ASP A 103 -23.94 2.17 -0.92
C ASP A 103 -24.17 1.76 -2.38
N SER A 104 -23.60 0.63 -2.79
CA SER A 104 -23.83 0.02 -4.10
C SER A 104 -23.67 0.99 -5.29
N SER A 105 -22.69 1.91 -5.21
CA SER A 105 -22.47 2.96 -6.22
C SER A 105 -21.39 2.63 -7.25
N LEU A 106 -20.56 1.60 -6.98
CA LEU A 106 -19.39 1.27 -7.79
C LEU A 106 -19.44 -0.16 -8.31
N ASP A 107 -18.87 -0.40 -9.49
CA ASP A 107 -18.67 -1.74 -10.04
C ASP A 107 -17.44 -2.42 -9.44
N ILE A 108 -16.39 -1.62 -9.19
CA ILE A 108 -15.06 -2.12 -8.81
C ILE A 108 -14.48 -1.22 -7.73
N CYS A 109 -13.92 -1.84 -6.69
CA CYS A 109 -12.97 -1.20 -5.80
C CYS A 109 -11.59 -1.84 -6.00
N PHE A 110 -10.59 -1.02 -6.31
CA PHE A 110 -9.19 -1.42 -6.47
C PHE A 110 -8.35 -0.75 -5.38
N SER A 111 -7.53 -1.52 -4.66
CA SER A 111 -6.69 -0.98 -3.58
C SER A 111 -5.34 -1.68 -3.57
N ASN A 112 -4.30 -1.03 -4.09
CA ASN A 112 -2.97 -1.61 -4.16
C ASN A 112 -2.09 -1.10 -3.03
N LEU A 113 -1.66 -1.99 -2.12
CA LEU A 113 -0.75 -1.70 -1.01
C LEU A 113 -1.21 -0.52 -0.13
N ALA A 114 -2.53 -0.38 0.09
CA ALA A 114 -3.10 0.65 0.94
C ALA A 114 -3.77 0.09 2.19
N VAL A 115 -4.47 -1.05 2.11
CA VAL A 115 -5.25 -1.58 3.24
C VAL A 115 -4.41 -2.01 4.44
N GLN A 116 -3.10 -2.24 4.29
CA GLN A 116 -2.20 -2.50 5.42
C GLN A 116 -2.00 -1.29 6.35
N TRP A 117 -2.42 -0.10 5.92
CA TRP A 117 -2.36 1.13 6.70
C TRP A 117 -3.64 1.38 7.51
N CYS A 118 -4.69 0.58 7.27
CA CYS A 118 -5.92 0.61 8.05
C CYS A 118 -5.67 0.05 9.46
N ASP A 119 -6.38 0.59 10.43
CA ASP A 119 -6.33 0.12 11.82
C ASP A 119 -7.22 -1.11 11.99
N ASN A 120 -8.31 -1.18 11.22
CA ASN A 120 -9.29 -2.24 11.23
C ASN A 120 -9.52 -2.78 9.81
N LEU A 121 -8.73 -3.77 9.39
CA LEU A 121 -8.90 -4.39 8.07
C LEU A 121 -10.32 -4.93 7.82
N PRO A 122 -10.97 -5.67 8.75
CA PRO A 122 -12.37 -6.06 8.56
C PRO A 122 -13.31 -4.89 8.29
N GLY A 123 -13.16 -3.77 9.00
CA GLY A 123 -13.94 -2.55 8.78
C GLY A 123 -13.68 -1.92 7.40
N ALA A 124 -12.42 -1.84 6.99
CA ALA A 124 -12.06 -1.35 5.66
C ALA A 124 -12.66 -2.22 4.54
N LEU A 125 -12.61 -3.56 4.69
CA LEU A 125 -13.21 -4.48 3.73
C LEU A 125 -14.75 -4.35 3.70
N ALA A 126 -15.39 -4.13 4.86
CA ALA A 126 -16.83 -3.90 4.94
C ALA A 126 -17.24 -2.60 4.23
N GLU A 127 -16.47 -1.52 4.35
CA GLU A 127 -16.71 -0.27 3.63
C GLU A 127 -16.54 -0.42 2.11
N LEU A 128 -15.46 -1.08 1.67
CA LEU A 128 -15.27 -1.41 0.27
C LEU A 128 -16.41 -2.28 -0.27
N TYR A 129 -16.89 -3.24 0.53
CA TYR A 129 -18.04 -4.09 0.17
C TYR A 129 -19.33 -3.28 0.11
N ARG A 130 -19.58 -2.38 1.07
CA ARG A 130 -20.77 -1.53 1.11
C ARG A 130 -20.93 -0.69 -0.15
N VAL A 131 -19.85 -0.04 -0.60
CA VAL A 131 -19.89 0.86 -1.77
C VAL A 131 -19.89 0.11 -3.12
N THR A 132 -19.41 -1.14 -3.15
CA THR A 132 -19.44 -1.99 -4.35
C THR A 132 -20.87 -2.49 -4.56
N ARG A 133 -21.42 -2.46 -5.75
CA ARG A 133 -22.77 -2.95 -6.08
C ARG A 133 -22.83 -4.47 -6.16
N PRO A 134 -24.01 -5.10 -6.02
CA PRO A 134 -24.19 -6.51 -6.32
C PRO A 134 -23.66 -6.86 -7.73
N GLY A 135 -22.96 -7.98 -7.87
CA GLY A 135 -22.24 -8.37 -9.08
C GLY A 135 -20.90 -7.68 -9.28
N GLY A 136 -20.51 -6.75 -8.39
CA GLY A 136 -19.22 -6.06 -8.41
C GLY A 136 -18.10 -6.84 -7.74
N VAL A 137 -16.88 -6.29 -7.82
CA VAL A 137 -15.67 -6.92 -7.29
C VAL A 137 -14.76 -5.92 -6.58
N ILE A 138 -14.17 -6.35 -5.47
CA ILE A 138 -13.12 -5.65 -4.75
C ILE A 138 -11.81 -6.40 -5.01
N ALA A 139 -10.79 -5.70 -5.51
CA ALA A 139 -9.45 -6.21 -5.68
C ALA A 139 -8.51 -5.44 -4.76
N PHE A 140 -7.77 -6.13 -3.92
CA PHE A 140 -6.80 -5.48 -3.04
C PHE A 140 -5.50 -6.26 -2.94
N SER A 141 -4.41 -5.54 -2.65
CA SER A 141 -3.15 -6.13 -2.21
C SER A 141 -2.73 -5.58 -0.85
N SER A 142 -2.04 -6.39 -0.09
CA SER A 142 -1.52 -6.07 1.24
C SER A 142 -0.17 -6.72 1.46
N LEU A 143 0.62 -6.13 2.37
CA LEU A 143 1.78 -6.81 2.95
C LEU A 143 1.34 -7.66 4.13
N ALA A 144 1.96 -8.84 4.26
CA ALA A 144 1.75 -9.73 5.39
C ALA A 144 3.02 -9.87 6.25
N GLU A 145 2.85 -10.46 7.44
CA GLU A 145 3.92 -10.83 8.35
C GLU A 145 5.04 -11.58 7.61
N GLY A 146 6.29 -11.28 7.97
CA GLY A 146 7.47 -11.74 7.25
C GLY A 146 7.96 -10.78 6.16
N SER A 147 7.19 -9.75 5.81
CA SER A 147 7.68 -8.66 4.95
C SER A 147 8.79 -7.88 5.67
N LEU A 148 9.83 -7.48 4.90
CA LEU A 148 10.98 -6.73 5.38
C LEU A 148 11.75 -7.45 6.52
N ALA A 149 11.72 -8.79 6.52
CA ALA A 149 12.34 -9.58 7.58
C ALA A 149 13.87 -9.35 7.65
N GLU A 150 14.53 -9.17 6.52
CA GLU A 150 15.96 -8.88 6.44
C GLU A 150 16.28 -7.53 7.11
N LEU A 151 15.48 -6.49 6.84
CA LEU A 151 15.61 -5.18 7.47
C LEU A 151 15.41 -5.27 8.98
N THR A 152 14.39 -6.01 9.41
CA THR A 152 14.09 -6.21 10.84
C THR A 152 15.22 -6.95 11.55
N ARG A 153 15.77 -8.03 10.94
CA ARG A 153 16.90 -8.79 11.52
C ARG A 153 18.15 -7.96 11.62
N ALA A 154 18.46 -7.19 10.57
CA ALA A 154 19.65 -6.35 10.54
C ALA A 154 19.56 -5.23 11.62
N TRP A 155 18.42 -4.54 11.74
CA TRP A 155 18.24 -3.52 12.76
C TRP A 155 18.36 -4.07 14.19
N ARG A 156 17.83 -5.25 14.48
CA ARG A 156 17.96 -5.89 15.81
C ARG A 156 19.40 -6.13 16.26
N GLN A 157 20.35 -6.21 15.31
CA GLN A 157 21.78 -6.33 15.60
C GLN A 157 22.46 -4.96 15.82
N VAL A 158 21.80 -3.87 15.43
CA VAL A 158 22.34 -2.51 15.56
C VAL A 158 21.81 -1.81 16.80
N ASP A 159 20.52 -1.98 17.09
CA ASP A 159 19.86 -1.42 18.27
C ASP A 159 18.56 -2.14 18.64
N ALA A 160 17.96 -1.76 19.78
CA ALA A 160 16.72 -2.34 20.30
C ALA A 160 15.44 -1.63 19.81
N ALA A 161 15.56 -0.60 18.94
CA ALA A 161 14.41 0.19 18.52
C ALA A 161 13.59 -0.52 17.41
N VAL A 162 12.30 -0.16 17.31
CA VAL A 162 11.43 -0.62 16.24
C VAL A 162 11.68 0.22 14.98
N HIS A 163 12.05 -0.42 13.88
CA HIS A 163 12.36 0.21 12.60
C HIS A 163 11.43 -0.23 11.46
N VAL A 164 10.58 -1.22 11.70
CA VAL A 164 9.63 -1.78 10.72
C VAL A 164 8.30 -1.99 11.42
N ASN A 165 7.21 -1.57 10.78
CA ASN A 165 5.86 -1.84 11.27
C ASN A 165 5.56 -3.34 11.29
N ARG A 166 4.70 -3.75 12.21
CA ARG A 166 4.15 -5.11 12.20
C ARG A 166 3.05 -5.19 11.14
N PHE A 167 3.12 -6.21 10.31
CA PHE A 167 2.06 -6.55 9.37
C PHE A 167 1.20 -7.66 9.94
N MET A 168 -0.07 -7.72 9.51
CA MET A 168 -0.97 -8.82 9.86
C MET A 168 -0.46 -10.15 9.31
N SER A 169 -0.70 -11.25 10.03
CA SER A 169 -0.40 -12.58 9.49
C SER A 169 -1.31 -12.89 8.30
N ALA A 170 -0.84 -13.74 7.38
CA ALA A 170 -1.67 -14.21 6.26
C ALA A 170 -2.95 -14.91 6.75
N CYS A 171 -2.88 -15.61 7.88
CA CYS A 171 -4.04 -16.23 8.54
C CYS A 171 -5.07 -15.18 8.99
N ALA A 172 -4.63 -14.09 9.64
CA ALA A 172 -5.52 -13.03 10.08
C ALA A 172 -6.18 -12.29 8.90
N ILE A 173 -5.43 -12.08 7.79
CA ILE A 173 -6.00 -11.53 6.55
C ILE A 173 -7.05 -12.50 5.97
N ALA A 174 -6.76 -13.80 5.91
CA ALA A 174 -7.71 -14.80 5.43
C ALA A 174 -8.96 -14.89 6.32
N GLN A 175 -8.81 -14.76 7.65
CA GLN A 175 -9.95 -14.68 8.58
C GLN A 175 -10.85 -13.46 8.32
N ALA A 176 -10.27 -12.31 8.02
CA ALA A 176 -11.03 -11.11 7.68
C ALA A 176 -11.88 -11.25 6.39
N LEU A 177 -11.53 -12.20 5.53
CA LEU A 177 -12.24 -12.49 4.28
C LEU A 177 -13.35 -13.56 4.42
N GLN A 178 -13.40 -14.29 5.53
CA GLN A 178 -14.38 -15.38 5.75
C GLN A 178 -15.85 -15.00 5.47
N PRO A 179 -16.31 -13.77 5.79
CA PRO A 179 -17.70 -13.39 5.53
C PRO A 179 -18.03 -13.24 4.03
N TYR A 180 -17.04 -13.24 3.14
CA TYR A 180 -17.23 -12.89 1.74
C TYR A 180 -16.90 -14.07 0.81
N ARG A 181 -17.55 -14.13 -0.33
CA ARG A 181 -17.08 -14.96 -1.44
C ARG A 181 -15.79 -14.36 -1.99
N HIS A 182 -14.67 -15.07 -1.87
CA HIS A 182 -13.36 -14.50 -2.18
C HIS A 182 -12.40 -15.47 -2.85
N ARG A 183 -11.34 -14.90 -3.42
CA ARG A 183 -10.13 -15.60 -3.84
C ARG A 183 -8.93 -14.91 -3.19
N LEU A 184 -7.99 -15.71 -2.69
CA LEU A 184 -6.78 -15.20 -2.04
C LEU A 184 -5.55 -15.88 -2.66
N ARG A 185 -4.49 -15.08 -2.87
CA ARG A 185 -3.20 -15.56 -3.36
C ARG A 185 -2.09 -14.91 -2.54
N ALA A 186 -1.18 -15.72 -1.98
CA ALA A 186 0.02 -15.25 -1.29
C ALA A 186 1.24 -15.46 -2.20
N VAL A 187 2.08 -14.44 -2.34
CA VAL A 187 3.26 -14.47 -3.21
C VAL A 187 4.42 -13.76 -2.52
N PRO A 188 5.54 -14.46 -2.24
CA PRO A 188 6.76 -13.79 -1.82
C PRO A 188 7.37 -13.04 -3.01
N HIS A 189 7.71 -11.78 -2.81
CA HIS A 189 8.40 -10.95 -3.79
C HIS A 189 9.74 -10.51 -3.20
N ARG A 190 10.85 -10.95 -3.79
CA ARG A 190 12.20 -10.65 -3.30
C ARG A 190 12.92 -9.74 -4.28
N LEU A 191 13.37 -8.61 -3.77
CA LEU A 191 14.24 -7.67 -4.47
C LEU A 191 15.67 -7.84 -4.02
N TYR A 192 16.62 -7.47 -4.89
CA TYR A 192 18.04 -7.46 -4.59
C TYR A 192 18.61 -6.08 -4.88
N TYR A 193 19.34 -5.53 -3.94
CA TYR A 193 19.98 -4.23 -4.05
C TYR A 193 21.49 -4.34 -4.02
N PRO A 194 22.23 -3.56 -4.84
CA PRO A 194 23.68 -3.62 -4.84
C PRO A 194 24.28 -3.12 -3.53
N ARG A 195 23.60 -2.19 -2.85
CA ARG A 195 24.04 -1.58 -1.58
C ARG A 195 22.82 -1.16 -0.73
N LEU A 196 23.07 -0.88 0.55
CA LEU A 196 22.03 -0.54 1.50
C LEU A 196 21.35 0.82 1.23
N VAL A 197 22.13 1.83 0.78
CA VAL A 197 21.60 3.19 0.59
C VAL A 197 20.46 3.23 -0.43
N PRO A 198 20.55 2.66 -1.63
CA PRO A 198 19.43 2.57 -2.56
C PRO A 198 18.20 1.86 -1.97
N LEU A 199 18.40 0.77 -1.23
CA LEU A 199 17.33 0.03 -0.57
C LEU A 199 16.56 0.93 0.42
N LEU A 200 17.28 1.65 1.28
CA LEU A 200 16.65 2.57 2.26
C LEU A 200 16.01 3.78 1.57
N GLN A 201 16.57 4.24 0.43
CA GLN A 201 15.98 5.32 -0.36
C GLN A 201 14.65 4.91 -0.95
N ASP A 202 14.50 3.70 -1.48
CA ASP A 202 13.24 3.21 -2.02
C ASP A 202 12.16 3.08 -0.93
N ILE A 203 12.49 2.48 0.23
CA ILE A 203 11.55 2.39 1.36
C ILE A 203 11.10 3.79 1.82
N LYS A 204 12.04 4.74 1.92
CA LYS A 204 11.75 6.12 2.31
C LYS A 204 10.99 6.88 1.22
N GLY A 205 11.37 6.70 -0.04
CA GLY A 205 10.84 7.41 -1.20
C GLY A 205 9.36 7.11 -1.45
N VAL A 206 8.90 5.91 -1.09
CA VAL A 206 7.46 5.56 -1.15
C VAL A 206 6.68 5.89 0.13
N GLY A 207 7.27 6.65 1.07
CA GLY A 207 6.58 7.01 2.31
C GLY A 207 6.36 5.86 3.30
N ALA A 208 6.88 4.65 3.03
CA ALA A 208 6.71 3.48 3.89
C ALA A 208 7.52 3.54 5.21
N GLY A 209 8.21 4.64 5.46
CA GLY A 209 8.98 4.88 6.68
C GLY A 209 8.16 5.39 7.87
N TYR A 210 6.83 5.49 7.78
CA TYR A 210 6.00 5.80 8.93
C TYR A 210 5.96 4.62 9.89
N LEU A 211 6.27 4.86 11.17
CA LEU A 211 6.20 3.85 12.23
C LEU A 211 5.03 4.16 13.17
N ARG A 212 4.20 3.15 13.45
CA ARG A 212 3.06 3.27 14.39
C ARG A 212 3.52 3.56 15.81
N ASP A 213 4.54 2.85 16.26
CA ASP A 213 5.05 2.93 17.63
C ASP A 213 6.06 4.07 17.83
N GLY A 214 6.03 5.07 16.94
CA GLY A 214 6.90 6.22 16.99
C GLY A 214 8.27 5.99 16.33
N ARG A 215 8.97 7.10 16.03
CA ARG A 215 10.31 7.05 15.45
C ARG A 215 11.34 7.11 16.56
N PRO A 216 12.39 6.28 16.56
CA PRO A 216 13.49 6.44 17.51
C PRO A 216 14.03 7.86 17.44
N LEU A 217 14.15 8.52 18.58
CA LEU A 217 14.81 9.82 18.70
C LEU A 217 16.28 9.63 18.37
N GLY A 218 16.73 10.14 17.23
CA GLY A 218 18.13 10.11 16.81
C GLY A 218 18.32 10.17 15.30
N LEU A 219 19.34 10.92 14.87
CA LEU A 219 19.78 10.96 13.47
C LEU A 219 20.39 9.61 13.09
N THR A 220 20.02 9.08 11.93
CA THR A 220 20.69 7.92 11.35
C THR A 220 22.05 8.38 10.81
N GLY A 221 23.06 8.45 11.67
CA GLY A 221 24.42 8.86 11.29
C GLY A 221 25.05 7.84 10.34
N SER A 222 26.06 8.27 9.59
CA SER A 222 26.79 7.43 8.61
C SER A 222 27.31 6.13 9.24
N GLN A 223 27.82 6.19 10.48
CA GLN A 223 28.29 5.02 11.23
C GLN A 223 27.20 3.98 11.48
N ARG A 224 25.96 4.42 11.73
CA ARG A 224 24.82 3.51 11.98
C ARG A 224 24.39 2.80 10.70
N ILE A 225 24.42 3.51 9.58
CA ILE A 225 24.17 2.92 8.26
C ILE A 225 25.27 1.92 7.91
N GLN A 226 26.54 2.24 8.17
CA GLN A 226 27.65 1.31 7.94
C GLN A 226 27.52 0.03 8.78
N ARG A 227 27.16 0.16 10.07
CA ARG A 227 26.89 -1.00 10.94
C ARG A 227 25.73 -1.85 10.39
N LEU A 228 24.65 -1.19 9.96
CA LEU A 228 23.50 -1.88 9.38
C LEU A 228 23.87 -2.65 8.11
N GLU A 229 24.70 -2.05 7.24
CA GLU A 229 25.16 -2.72 6.02
C GLU A 229 26.11 -3.88 6.31
N ALA A 230 26.94 -3.77 7.34
CA ALA A 230 27.89 -4.81 7.75
C ALA A 230 27.18 -6.09 8.27
N VAL A 231 26.03 -5.94 8.92
CA VAL A 231 25.26 -7.07 9.47
C VAL A 231 24.18 -7.59 8.52
N TRP A 232 24.00 -6.95 7.35
CA TRP A 232 23.00 -7.39 6.37
C TRP A 232 23.45 -8.67 5.69
N GLU A 233 22.53 -9.64 5.63
CA GLU A 233 22.76 -10.88 4.88
C GLU A 233 23.02 -10.57 3.40
N ARG A 234 24.13 -11.10 2.85
CA ARG A 234 24.49 -10.92 1.44
C ARG A 234 24.20 -12.16 0.63
N HIS A 235 23.58 -11.96 -0.51
CA HIS A 235 23.39 -12.98 -1.54
C HIS A 235 24.26 -12.66 -2.77
N ALA A 236 24.52 -13.63 -3.65
CA ALA A 236 25.28 -13.40 -4.88
C ALA A 236 24.67 -12.29 -5.76
N ALA A 237 23.35 -12.13 -5.73
CA ALA A 237 22.61 -11.08 -6.45
C ALA A 237 22.56 -9.72 -5.72
N GLY A 238 23.11 -9.60 -4.50
CA GLY A 238 23.09 -8.38 -3.69
C GLY A 238 22.43 -8.54 -2.34
N LEU A 239 21.97 -7.43 -1.75
CA LEU A 239 21.26 -7.39 -0.47
C LEU A 239 19.80 -7.76 -0.71
N PRO A 240 19.28 -8.88 -0.18
CA PRO A 240 17.89 -9.26 -0.34
C PRO A 240 16.95 -8.38 0.50
N LEU A 241 15.78 -8.11 -0.04
CA LEU A 241 14.64 -7.52 0.66
C LEU A 241 13.36 -8.22 0.21
N THR A 242 12.70 -8.89 1.15
CA THR A 242 11.53 -9.72 0.85
C THR A 242 10.24 -9.04 1.32
N TYR A 243 9.23 -9.05 0.44
CA TYR A 243 7.87 -8.68 0.72
C TYR A 243 6.97 -9.91 0.64
N GLN A 244 6.14 -10.14 1.64
CA GLN A 244 5.09 -11.17 1.62
C GLN A 244 3.81 -10.50 1.13
N LEU A 245 3.51 -10.64 -0.16
CA LEU A 245 2.34 -10.05 -0.80
C LEU A 245 1.13 -10.97 -0.67
N ILE A 246 -0.01 -10.37 -0.31
CA ILE A 246 -1.32 -10.98 -0.38
C ILE A 246 -2.14 -10.22 -1.42
N TYR A 247 -2.74 -10.96 -2.35
CA TYR A 247 -3.72 -10.46 -3.31
C TYR A 247 -5.08 -11.06 -3.00
N GLY A 248 -6.10 -10.24 -2.85
CA GLY A 248 -7.46 -10.66 -2.58
C GLY A 248 -8.44 -10.13 -3.61
N LEU A 249 -9.38 -10.99 -4.03
CA LEU A 249 -10.59 -10.62 -4.73
C LEU A 249 -11.79 -10.98 -3.86
N ILE A 250 -12.70 -10.03 -3.65
CA ILE A 250 -13.98 -10.23 -2.98
C ILE A 250 -15.08 -9.97 -4.01
N TYR A 251 -16.00 -10.89 -4.14
CA TYR A 251 -17.14 -10.78 -5.06
C TYR A 251 -18.37 -10.41 -4.24
N ARG A 252 -19.06 -9.35 -4.65
CA ARG A 252 -20.33 -8.99 -4.02
C ARG A 252 -21.48 -9.67 -4.74
N ASP A 253 -22.15 -10.56 -4.03
CA ASP A 253 -23.35 -11.25 -4.50
C ASP A 253 -24.55 -10.31 -4.51
#